data_6e91f2e77a82ed10bf31157f56ce7e5d
#
_entry.id   6e91f2e77a82ed10bf31157f56ce7e5d
#
_cell.length_a   1.000
_cell.length_b   1.000
_cell.length_c   1.000
_cell.angle_alpha   90.00
_cell.angle_beta   90.00
_cell.angle_gamma   90.00
#
_symmetry.space_group_name_H-M   'P 1'
#
loop_
_entity.id
_entity.type
_entity.pdbx_description
1 polymer ?
#
loop_
_entity_poly.entity_id
_entity_poly.type
_entity_poly.pdbx_seq_one_letter_code
_entity_poly.pdbx_strand_id
1 'polypeptide(L)'
;MKPYGLVLFNLIKLNVLRLFRCRKLRVAHVELLGHQMCFRLKRNATVSLGERLVSDGHGTILVDENAELQIGNRVYFNEDLMISVKNSVTIGEGCRFGPGVKIFDNDHVFDAENGVSDRHVSAPITIGNHCWIAANVVILKGTQI
;
A
#
# COMPACT_ATOMS: atom_id res chain seq x y z
N MET A 1 -21.60 3.37 6.12
CA MET A 1 -22.15 3.05 4.78
C MET A 1 -22.45 1.55 4.76
N LYS A 2 -23.56 1.11 4.14
CA LYS A 2 -23.83 -0.33 4.03
C LYS A 2 -22.73 -1.00 3.20
N PRO A 3 -22.32 -2.26 3.48
CA PRO A 3 -21.18 -2.89 2.82
C PRO A 3 -21.28 -2.91 1.28
N TYR A 4 -22.48 -3.05 0.73
CA TYR A 4 -22.69 -3.02 -0.72
C TYR A 4 -22.37 -1.65 -1.37
N GLY A 5 -22.67 -0.55 -0.67
CA GLY A 5 -22.33 0.79 -1.15
C GLY A 5 -20.83 1.03 -1.19
N LEU A 6 -20.10 0.47 -0.23
CA LEU A 6 -18.63 0.56 -0.17
C LEU A 6 -17.97 -0.26 -1.29
N VAL A 7 -18.46 -1.46 -1.56
CA VAL A 7 -17.98 -2.30 -2.67
C VAL A 7 -18.19 -1.59 -4.02
N LEU A 8 -19.37 -1.04 -4.26
CA LEU A 8 -19.66 -0.31 -5.51
C LEU A 8 -18.77 0.92 -5.66
N PHE A 9 -18.58 1.68 -4.56
CA PHE A 9 -17.69 2.84 -4.56
C PHE A 9 -16.25 2.44 -4.93
N ASN A 10 -15.70 1.38 -4.32
CA ASN A 10 -14.36 0.90 -4.62
C ASN A 10 -14.24 0.37 -6.04
N LEU A 11 -15.24 -0.35 -6.53
CA LEU A 11 -15.28 -0.83 -7.90
C LEU A 11 -15.15 0.33 -8.89
N ILE A 12 -15.92 1.40 -8.71
CA ILE A 12 -15.85 2.59 -9.56
C ILE A 12 -14.49 3.29 -9.41
N LYS A 13 -14.08 3.59 -8.19
CA LYS A 13 -12.83 4.32 -7.89
C LYS A 13 -11.60 3.62 -8.45
N LEU A 14 -11.46 2.31 -8.23
CA LEU A 14 -10.29 1.55 -8.66
C LEU A 14 -10.27 1.34 -10.18
N ASN A 15 -11.43 1.17 -10.82
CA ASN A 15 -11.49 1.12 -12.28
C ASN A 15 -11.19 2.48 -12.94
N VAL A 16 -11.61 3.59 -12.34
CA VAL A 16 -11.23 4.94 -12.79
C VAL A 16 -9.71 5.13 -12.68
N LEU A 17 -9.10 4.74 -11.56
CA LEU A 17 -7.64 4.78 -11.40
C LEU A 17 -6.92 3.91 -12.44
N ARG A 18 -7.45 2.73 -12.73
CA ARG A 18 -6.92 1.82 -13.76
C ARG A 18 -6.93 2.46 -15.15
N LEU A 19 -8.02 3.12 -15.52
CA LEU A 19 -8.17 3.72 -16.84
C LEU A 19 -7.28 4.96 -17.04
N PHE A 20 -7.17 5.81 -16.02
CA PHE A 20 -6.55 7.13 -16.17
C PHE A 20 -5.13 7.25 -15.63
N ARG A 21 -4.71 6.39 -14.68
CA ARG A 21 -3.42 6.57 -14.00
C ARG A 21 -2.54 5.33 -13.99
N CYS A 22 -3.09 4.14 -13.88
CA CYS A 22 -2.30 2.93 -13.69
C CYS A 22 -2.85 1.76 -14.51
N ARG A 23 -2.39 1.61 -15.76
CA ARG A 23 -2.82 0.50 -16.63
C ARG A 23 -2.47 -0.90 -16.10
N LYS A 24 -1.52 -0.99 -15.17
CA LYS A 24 -1.08 -2.24 -14.52
C LYS A 24 -1.74 -2.46 -13.16
N LEU A 25 -2.83 -1.76 -12.86
CA LEU A 25 -3.62 -2.00 -11.65
C LEU A 25 -4.50 -3.24 -11.85
N ARG A 26 -4.22 -4.28 -11.09
CA ARG A 26 -5.05 -5.49 -10.96
C ARG A 26 -5.79 -5.42 -9.63
N VAL A 27 -7.10 -5.54 -9.69
CA VAL A 27 -7.97 -5.48 -8.51
C VAL A 27 -8.95 -6.62 -8.60
N ALA A 28 -9.12 -7.36 -7.53
CA ALA A 28 -10.18 -8.34 -7.40
C ALA A 28 -11.55 -7.64 -7.21
N HIS A 29 -12.63 -8.41 -7.23
CA HIS A 29 -13.97 -7.84 -7.37
C HIS A 29 -14.63 -7.37 -6.07
N VAL A 30 -14.10 -7.72 -4.90
CA VAL A 30 -14.75 -7.43 -3.61
C VAL A 30 -13.78 -6.73 -2.66
N GLU A 31 -13.80 -5.40 -2.66
CA GLU A 31 -12.98 -4.58 -1.78
C GLU A 31 -13.85 -3.78 -0.81
N LEU A 32 -13.50 -3.84 0.48
CA LEU A 32 -14.16 -3.12 1.56
C LEU A 32 -13.25 -2.00 2.12
N LEU A 33 -12.46 -1.39 1.25
CA LEU A 33 -11.59 -0.28 1.62
C LEU A 33 -12.41 0.96 1.95
N GLY A 34 -12.09 1.60 3.06
CA GLY A 34 -12.73 2.84 3.49
C GLY A 34 -12.67 3.92 2.40
N HIS A 35 -13.70 4.76 2.31
CA HIS A 35 -13.78 5.83 1.30
C HIS A 35 -12.63 6.85 1.44
N GLN A 36 -12.02 6.94 2.61
CA GLN A 36 -10.89 7.83 2.91
C GLN A 36 -9.51 7.21 2.58
N MET A 37 -9.47 5.98 2.06
CA MET A 37 -8.22 5.42 1.53
C MET A 37 -7.81 6.14 0.25
N CYS A 38 -6.63 6.76 0.26
CA CYS A 38 -6.08 7.51 -0.86
C CYS A 38 -5.05 6.67 -1.62
N PHE A 39 -5.24 6.49 -2.93
CA PHE A 39 -4.28 5.86 -3.82
C PHE A 39 -3.60 6.91 -4.70
N ARG A 40 -2.28 7.06 -4.55
CA ARG A 40 -1.43 7.94 -5.37
C ARG A 40 -0.51 7.07 -6.22
N LEU A 41 -0.97 6.69 -7.39
CA LEU A 41 -0.24 5.80 -8.30
C LEU A 41 0.40 6.64 -9.41
N LYS A 42 1.73 6.56 -9.54
CA LYS A 42 2.46 7.24 -10.60
C LYS A 42 2.49 6.40 -11.88
N ARG A 43 3.02 6.97 -12.95
CA ARG A 43 3.10 6.32 -14.25
C ARG A 43 3.94 5.03 -14.16
N ASN A 44 3.51 3.98 -14.85
CA ASN A 44 4.14 2.66 -14.86
C ASN A 44 4.20 1.94 -13.51
N ALA A 45 3.57 2.45 -12.45
CA ALA A 45 3.39 1.68 -11.21
C ALA A 45 2.66 0.37 -11.50
N THR A 46 3.08 -0.71 -10.85
CA THR A 46 2.40 -2.00 -10.88
C THR A 46 1.75 -2.25 -9.52
N VAL A 47 0.42 -2.46 -9.51
CA VAL A 47 -0.31 -2.68 -8.27
C VAL A 47 -1.23 -3.88 -8.43
N SER A 48 -1.11 -4.85 -7.53
CA SER A 48 -1.98 -6.02 -7.45
C SER A 48 -2.64 -6.06 -6.08
N LEU A 49 -3.96 -5.97 -6.07
CA LEU A 49 -4.78 -6.05 -4.86
C LEU A 49 -5.57 -7.35 -4.90
N GLY A 50 -5.44 -8.16 -3.86
CA GLY A 50 -6.17 -9.39 -3.66
C GLY A 50 -7.63 -9.15 -3.29
N GLU A 51 -8.35 -10.22 -2.97
CA GLU A 51 -9.78 -10.17 -2.63
C GLU A 51 -10.01 -9.85 -1.16
N ARG A 52 -11.14 -9.18 -0.88
CA ARG A 52 -11.64 -8.92 0.48
C ARG A 52 -10.64 -8.13 1.33
N LEU A 53 -10.02 -7.13 0.73
CA LEU A 53 -9.27 -6.15 1.49
C LEU A 53 -10.24 -5.28 2.28
N VAL A 54 -9.90 -5.01 3.52
CA VAL A 54 -10.72 -4.20 4.44
C VAL A 54 -9.87 -3.08 5.00
N SER A 55 -10.41 -1.87 5.09
CA SER A 55 -9.83 -0.83 5.93
C SER A 55 -10.90 -0.06 6.70
N ASP A 56 -10.63 0.26 7.96
CA ASP A 56 -11.60 0.95 8.82
C ASP A 56 -11.57 2.48 8.64
N GLY A 57 -10.42 3.05 8.35
CA GLY A 57 -10.27 4.49 8.32
C GLY A 57 -9.54 5.05 7.12
N HIS A 58 -8.93 6.21 7.33
CA HIS A 58 -8.10 6.85 6.32
C HIS A 58 -6.73 6.15 6.21
N GLY A 59 -6.15 6.30 5.04
CA GLY A 59 -4.79 5.82 4.78
C GLY A 59 -4.32 6.29 3.42
N THR A 60 -3.02 6.23 3.19
CA THR A 60 -2.41 6.59 1.92
C THR A 60 -1.53 5.46 1.41
N ILE A 61 -1.76 5.08 0.17
CA ILE A 61 -0.91 4.16 -0.58
C ILE A 61 -0.31 4.94 -1.74
N LEU A 62 1.00 5.20 -1.65
CA LEU A 62 1.78 5.86 -2.68
C LEU A 62 2.66 4.83 -3.37
N VAL A 63 2.51 4.67 -4.69
CA VAL A 63 3.38 3.81 -5.50
C VAL A 63 4.02 4.66 -6.57
N ASP A 64 5.33 4.75 -6.51
CA ASP A 64 6.14 5.59 -7.37
C ASP A 64 6.28 5.00 -8.78
N GLU A 65 6.94 5.72 -9.67
CA GLU A 65 7.16 5.30 -11.04
C GLU A 65 7.99 4.01 -11.10
N ASN A 66 7.52 3.03 -11.88
CA ASN A 66 8.12 1.70 -12.04
C ASN A 66 8.21 0.84 -10.76
N ALA A 67 7.61 1.28 -9.65
CA ALA A 67 7.54 0.54 -8.40
C ALA A 67 6.40 -0.50 -8.43
N GLU A 68 6.50 -1.50 -7.53
CA GLU A 68 5.56 -2.60 -7.45
C GLU A 68 4.97 -2.77 -6.06
N LEU A 69 3.64 -2.86 -5.97
CA LEU A 69 2.92 -3.19 -4.75
C LEU A 69 2.05 -4.43 -4.98
N GLN A 70 2.25 -5.46 -4.16
CA GLN A 70 1.39 -6.63 -4.12
C GLN A 70 0.77 -6.77 -2.74
N ILE A 71 -0.55 -6.92 -2.67
CA ILE A 71 -1.29 -7.18 -1.44
C ILE A 71 -2.13 -8.43 -1.67
N GLY A 72 -1.94 -9.44 -0.82
CA GLY A 72 -2.67 -10.70 -0.85
C GLY A 72 -4.14 -10.56 -0.45
N ASN A 73 -4.84 -11.69 -0.42
CA ASN A 73 -6.26 -11.72 -0.06
C ASN A 73 -6.50 -11.51 1.44
N ARG A 74 -7.68 -11.02 1.81
CA ARG A 74 -8.15 -10.93 3.21
C ARG A 74 -7.22 -10.14 4.14
N VAL A 75 -6.52 -9.14 3.60
CA VAL A 75 -5.69 -8.24 4.39
C VAL A 75 -6.57 -7.15 5.00
N TYR A 76 -6.34 -6.86 6.27
CA TYR A 76 -7.03 -5.83 7.03
C TYR A 76 -6.07 -4.71 7.42
N PHE A 77 -6.47 -3.49 7.15
CA PHE A 77 -5.78 -2.28 7.57
C PHE A 77 -6.65 -1.49 8.54
N ASN A 78 -6.10 -1.12 9.68
CA ASN A 78 -6.73 -0.17 10.58
C ASN A 78 -6.49 1.28 10.10
N GLU A 79 -6.85 2.25 10.92
CA GLU A 79 -6.72 3.67 10.61
C GLU A 79 -5.26 4.14 10.46
N ASP A 80 -5.08 5.25 9.76
CA ASP A 80 -3.80 5.97 9.61
C ASP A 80 -2.67 5.13 8.99
N LEU A 81 -3.03 4.28 8.02
CA LEU A 81 -2.05 3.52 7.25
C LEU A 81 -1.26 4.45 6.31
N MET A 82 0.06 4.24 6.22
CA MET A 82 0.89 4.81 5.17
C MET A 82 1.75 3.72 4.52
N ILE A 83 1.63 3.56 3.21
CA ILE A 83 2.53 2.71 2.41
C ILE A 83 3.14 3.60 1.32
N SER A 84 4.48 3.69 1.31
CA SER A 84 5.24 4.41 0.30
C SER A 84 6.20 3.47 -0.39
N VAL A 85 6.00 3.26 -1.69
CA VAL A 85 6.72 2.28 -2.49
C VAL A 85 7.50 2.97 -3.60
N LYS A 86 8.82 2.80 -3.61
CA LYS A 86 9.73 3.24 -4.68
C LYS A 86 10.45 2.07 -5.36
N ASN A 87 10.44 0.89 -4.76
CA ASN A 87 10.99 -0.35 -5.29
C ASN A 87 9.88 -1.41 -5.33
N SER A 88 9.75 -2.19 -4.25
CA SER A 88 8.68 -3.18 -4.16
C SER A 88 8.27 -3.47 -2.72
N VAL A 89 6.96 -3.64 -2.51
CA VAL A 89 6.36 -4.10 -1.26
C VAL A 89 5.43 -5.25 -1.56
N THR A 90 5.65 -6.39 -0.90
CA THR A 90 4.78 -7.56 -0.97
C THR A 90 4.20 -7.84 0.41
N ILE A 91 2.87 -7.94 0.48
CA ILE A 91 2.12 -8.31 1.69
C ILE A 91 1.34 -9.58 1.39
N GLY A 92 1.61 -10.62 2.17
CA GLY A 92 0.94 -11.91 2.06
C GLY A 92 -0.54 -11.85 2.46
N GLU A 93 -1.25 -12.96 2.27
CA GLU A 93 -2.68 -13.03 2.59
C GLU A 93 -2.93 -13.07 4.09
N GLY A 94 -4.12 -12.62 4.50
CA GLY A 94 -4.62 -12.74 5.87
C GLY A 94 -3.88 -11.87 6.90
N CYS A 95 -3.01 -10.96 6.46
CA CYS A 95 -2.29 -10.07 7.36
C CYS A 95 -3.22 -9.04 8.00
N ARG A 96 -2.88 -8.61 9.21
CA ARG A 96 -3.60 -7.59 9.96
C ARG A 96 -2.67 -6.49 10.42
N PHE A 97 -3.03 -5.25 10.12
CA PHE A 97 -2.24 -4.07 10.47
C PHE A 97 -3.01 -3.21 11.48
N GLY A 98 -2.37 -2.93 12.61
CA GLY A 98 -2.88 -2.01 13.63
C GLY A 98 -2.89 -0.56 13.14
N PRO A 99 -3.51 0.35 13.92
CA PRO A 99 -3.57 1.77 13.55
C PRO A 99 -2.17 2.39 13.52
N GLY A 100 -1.98 3.36 12.64
CA GLY A 100 -0.75 4.12 12.53
C GLY A 100 0.44 3.38 11.92
N VAL A 101 0.25 2.20 11.33
CA VAL A 101 1.34 1.46 10.68
C VAL A 101 1.87 2.22 9.47
N LYS A 102 3.20 2.30 9.36
CA LYS A 102 3.91 2.94 8.25
C LYS A 102 4.86 1.95 7.58
N ILE A 103 4.86 1.91 6.25
CA ILE A 103 5.70 1.01 5.45
C ILE A 103 6.44 1.85 4.41
N PHE A 104 7.78 1.88 4.51
CA PHE A 104 8.65 2.64 3.61
C PHE A 104 9.76 1.72 3.07
N ASP A 105 9.71 1.38 1.81
CA ASP A 105 10.77 0.63 1.13
C ASP A 105 11.95 1.51 0.70
N ASN A 106 11.97 2.75 1.15
CA ASN A 106 12.90 3.78 0.70
C ASN A 106 13.28 4.76 1.80
N ASP A 107 14.49 5.33 1.69
CA ASP A 107 15.02 6.42 2.50
C ASP A 107 15.68 7.46 1.62
N HIS A 108 15.87 8.66 2.14
CA HIS A 108 16.74 9.64 1.52
C HIS A 108 18.22 9.25 1.66
N VAL A 109 19.01 9.53 0.64
CA VAL A 109 20.47 9.44 0.73
C VAL A 109 20.98 10.62 1.54
N PHE A 110 21.89 10.35 2.46
CA PHE A 110 22.54 11.39 3.25
C PHE A 110 24.04 11.08 3.42
N ASP A 111 24.82 12.10 3.65
CA ASP A 111 26.24 11.99 4.03
C ASP A 111 26.59 13.05 5.09
N ALA A 112 27.76 12.90 5.71
CA ALA A 112 28.19 13.77 6.81
C ALA A 112 28.55 15.20 6.37
N GLU A 113 28.89 15.41 5.10
CA GLU A 113 29.34 16.70 4.57
C GLU A 113 28.19 17.53 4.04
N ASN A 114 27.26 16.90 3.28
CA ASN A 114 26.21 17.57 2.53
C ASN A 114 24.82 17.37 3.14
N GLY A 115 24.68 16.51 4.15
CA GLY A 115 23.41 16.19 4.78
C GLY A 115 22.50 15.36 3.89
N VAL A 116 21.18 15.61 3.94
CA VAL A 116 20.16 14.86 3.21
C VAL A 116 20.05 15.37 1.78
N SER A 117 20.00 14.46 0.81
CA SER A 117 19.79 14.77 -0.60
C SER A 117 18.39 14.36 -1.08
N ASP A 118 18.00 14.86 -2.26
CA ASP A 118 16.74 14.47 -2.92
C ASP A 118 16.78 13.05 -3.52
N ARG A 119 17.95 12.41 -3.54
CA ARG A 119 18.08 11.03 -4.00
C ARG A 119 17.55 10.06 -2.96
N HIS A 120 17.02 8.94 -3.43
CA HIS A 120 16.54 7.86 -2.56
C HIS A 120 17.34 6.59 -2.76
N VAL A 121 17.49 5.84 -1.68
CA VAL A 121 17.87 4.44 -1.71
C VAL A 121 16.65 3.60 -1.35
N SER A 122 16.47 2.46 -2.00
CA SER A 122 15.32 1.59 -1.76
C SER A 122 15.74 0.13 -1.75
N ALA A 123 15.01 -0.69 -0.98
CA ALA A 123 15.15 -2.14 -0.98
C ALA A 123 13.79 -2.79 -0.75
N PRO A 124 13.54 -3.97 -1.34
CA PRO A 124 12.26 -4.66 -1.22
C PRO A 124 11.84 -4.92 0.22
N ILE A 125 10.52 -4.86 0.48
CA ILE A 125 9.92 -5.31 1.73
C ILE A 125 9.03 -6.52 1.41
N THR A 126 9.16 -7.58 2.23
CA THR A 126 8.31 -8.76 2.13
C THR A 126 7.69 -9.08 3.47
N ILE A 127 6.37 -9.12 3.53
CA ILE A 127 5.59 -9.56 4.70
C ILE A 127 4.87 -10.84 4.30
N GLY A 128 5.15 -11.94 5.01
CA GLY A 128 4.53 -13.24 4.74
C GLY A 128 3.04 -13.28 5.03
N ASN A 129 2.48 -14.48 5.00
CA ASN A 129 1.04 -14.68 5.24
C ASN A 129 0.72 -14.62 6.74
N HIS A 130 -0.51 -14.18 7.05
CA HIS A 130 -1.10 -14.23 8.39
C HIS A 130 -0.30 -13.49 9.48
N CYS A 131 0.50 -12.50 9.10
CA CYS A 131 1.25 -11.66 10.02
C CYS A 131 0.33 -10.67 10.74
N TRP A 132 0.60 -10.43 12.02
CA TRP A 132 0.00 -9.33 12.76
C TRP A 132 1.05 -8.26 13.04
N ILE A 133 0.82 -7.08 12.50
CA ILE A 133 1.66 -5.90 12.69
C ILE A 133 0.94 -4.98 13.68
N ALA A 134 1.53 -4.75 14.83
CA ALA A 134 0.93 -3.97 15.91
C ALA A 134 0.81 -2.48 15.57
N ALA A 135 0.11 -1.73 16.42
CA ALA A 135 -0.10 -0.29 16.24
C ALA A 135 1.23 0.49 16.22
N ASN A 136 1.29 1.54 15.39
CA ASN A 136 2.42 2.46 15.26
C ASN A 136 3.76 1.81 14.86
N VAL A 137 3.74 0.60 14.32
CA VAL A 137 4.95 -0.04 13.78
C VAL A 137 5.37 0.68 12.50
N VAL A 138 6.67 0.92 12.37
CA VAL A 138 7.29 1.43 11.15
C VAL A 138 8.16 0.32 10.55
N ILE A 139 7.83 -0.10 9.33
CA ILE A 139 8.56 -1.12 8.56
C ILE A 139 9.41 -0.39 7.52
N LEU A 140 10.71 -0.61 7.58
CA LEU A 140 11.68 0.07 6.72
C LEU A 140 12.20 -0.84 5.60
N LYS A 141 12.85 -0.25 4.62
CA LYS A 141 13.42 -0.93 3.46
C LYS A 141 14.27 -2.15 3.82
N GLY A 142 14.15 -3.21 3.05
CA GLY A 142 14.90 -4.45 3.21
C GLY A 142 14.33 -5.40 4.28
N THR A 143 13.22 -5.04 4.95
CA THR A 143 12.61 -5.89 5.99
C THR A 143 11.91 -7.10 5.38
N GLN A 144 12.10 -8.25 6.03
CA GLN A 144 11.39 -9.52 5.75
C GLN A 144 10.75 -10.03 7.04
N ILE A 145 9.47 -10.33 7.01
CA ILE A 145 8.64 -10.82 8.12
C ILE A 145 7.95 -12.11 7.70
#